data_7b4f34465fd9d3204b1974e5675d675a
#
_entry.id   7b4f34465fd9d3204b1974e5675d675a
#
_cell.length_a   1.000
_cell.length_b   1.000
_cell.length_c   1.000
_cell.angle_alpha   90.00
_cell.angle_beta   90.00
_cell.angle_gamma   90.00
#
_symmetry.space_group_name_H-M   'P 1'
#
loop_
_entity.id
_entity.type
_entity.pdbx_description
1 polymer ?
#
loop_
_entity_poly.entity_id
_entity_poly.type
_entity_poly.pdbx_seq_one_letter_code
_entity_poly.pdbx_strand_id
1 'polypeptide(L)'
;MMRKLTAVVCLLGAMILPAHAAEVAVLDWRAALMNTQSAQASMSTLEGQIGNQQREAQNLGNELQQLQQRLQNEGETMAQSQRESLISELQQKGSRFEQLRQEVMQAQQRSEQQFLEGAEPKLEQAVAEVLERHGIDVLVEPQGVLHSGVDLPNVTDEVTQIFDTLN
;
A
#
# COMPACT_ATOMS: atom_id res chain seq x y z
N MET A 1 11.60 88.90 14.35
CA MET A 1 11.14 87.70 15.11
C MET A 1 10.92 86.55 14.15
N MET A 2 11.86 85.65 14.04
CA MET A 2 11.84 84.54 13.09
C MET A 2 11.41 83.29 13.84
N ARG A 3 10.26 82.70 13.51
CA ARG A 3 9.74 81.42 14.05
C ARG A 3 10.28 80.33 13.15
N LYS A 4 11.20 79.49 13.68
CA LYS A 4 11.70 78.30 13.04
C LYS A 4 10.67 77.18 13.21
N LEU A 5 10.02 76.71 12.11
CA LEU A 5 9.23 75.49 12.07
C LEU A 5 10.18 74.34 11.85
N THR A 6 10.31 73.45 12.83
CA THR A 6 11.05 72.21 12.72
C THR A 6 10.06 71.11 12.27
N ALA A 7 10.15 70.66 11.04
CA ALA A 7 9.38 69.52 10.53
C ALA A 7 10.03 68.22 11.00
N VAL A 8 9.36 67.47 11.85
CA VAL A 8 9.76 66.10 12.23
C VAL A 8 9.18 65.17 11.21
N VAL A 9 10.04 64.61 10.34
CA VAL A 9 9.71 63.53 9.41
C VAL A 9 9.81 62.20 10.16
N CYS A 10 8.65 61.62 10.56
CA CYS A 10 8.57 60.26 11.09
C CYS A 10 8.76 59.27 9.89
N LEU A 11 9.94 58.69 9.76
CA LEU A 11 10.19 57.53 8.89
C LEU A 11 9.54 56.31 9.54
N LEU A 12 8.31 55.95 9.15
CA LEU A 12 7.75 54.62 9.41
C LEU A 12 8.48 53.61 8.49
N GLY A 13 9.51 52.98 9.00
CA GLY A 13 10.10 51.80 8.41
C GLY A 13 9.11 50.65 8.47
N ALA A 14 8.41 50.39 7.37
CA ALA A 14 7.66 49.16 7.22
C ALA A 14 8.66 47.99 7.19
N MET A 15 8.76 47.25 8.30
CA MET A 15 9.42 45.92 8.30
C MET A 15 8.54 44.98 7.47
N ILE A 16 8.91 44.80 6.21
CA ILE A 16 8.38 43.76 5.36
C ILE A 16 8.99 42.46 5.89
N LEU A 17 8.27 41.77 6.77
CA LEU A 17 8.59 40.38 7.11
C LEU A 17 8.39 39.57 5.84
N PRO A 18 9.40 38.79 5.37
CA PRO A 18 9.18 37.91 4.25
C PRO A 18 8.07 36.93 4.64
N ALA A 19 6.95 36.95 3.91
CA ALA A 19 5.97 35.90 3.99
C ALA A 19 6.65 34.63 3.44
N HIS A 20 7.04 33.72 4.32
CA HIS A 20 7.45 32.38 3.89
C HIS A 20 6.20 31.71 3.34
N ALA A 21 6.18 31.47 2.04
CA ALA A 21 5.23 30.53 1.46
C ALA A 21 5.61 29.14 1.98
N ALA A 22 4.62 28.40 2.45
CA ALA A 22 4.85 27.04 2.91
C ALA A 22 5.39 26.19 1.75
N GLU A 23 6.49 25.48 1.99
CA GLU A 23 7.06 24.54 1.02
C GLU A 23 6.21 23.27 1.00
N VAL A 24 5.63 22.96 -0.17
CA VAL A 24 4.71 21.82 -0.35
C VAL A 24 5.35 20.80 -1.26
N ALA A 25 5.33 19.54 -0.85
CA ALA A 25 5.81 18.42 -1.67
C ALA A 25 4.76 17.29 -1.75
N VAL A 26 4.93 16.43 -2.75
CA VAL A 26 4.09 15.25 -2.98
C VAL A 26 4.79 14.00 -2.46
N LEU A 27 4.06 13.18 -1.71
CA LEU A 27 4.49 11.86 -1.27
C LEU A 27 3.40 10.82 -1.52
N ASP A 28 3.70 9.83 -2.35
CA ASP A 28 2.95 8.58 -2.40
C ASP A 28 3.57 7.59 -1.40
N TRP A 29 3.10 7.61 -0.16
CA TRP A 29 3.65 6.78 0.90
C TRP A 29 3.44 5.27 0.65
N ARG A 30 2.36 4.89 -0.06
CA ARG A 30 2.13 3.48 -0.45
C ARG A 30 3.15 3.02 -1.47
N ALA A 31 3.38 3.83 -2.51
CA ALA A 31 4.41 3.55 -3.49
C ALA A 31 5.79 3.54 -2.85
N ALA A 32 6.08 4.47 -1.94
CA ALA A 32 7.34 4.50 -1.21
C ALA A 32 7.57 3.19 -0.45
N LEU A 33 6.58 2.70 0.32
CA LEU A 33 6.69 1.44 1.07
C LEU A 33 6.81 0.22 0.15
N MET A 34 5.99 0.13 -0.90
CA MET A 34 5.98 -1.03 -1.80
C MET A 34 7.28 -1.20 -2.59
N ASN A 35 8.02 -0.11 -2.81
CA ASN A 35 9.30 -0.11 -3.50
C ASN A 35 10.50 -0.43 -2.59
N THR A 36 10.29 -0.57 -1.27
CA THR A 36 11.38 -0.89 -0.34
C THR A 36 11.88 -2.34 -0.48
N GLN A 37 13.15 -2.56 -0.13
CA GLN A 37 13.72 -3.91 -0.08
C GLN A 37 12.99 -4.80 0.93
N SER A 38 12.54 -4.24 2.06
CA SER A 38 11.81 -4.98 3.09
C SER A 38 10.42 -5.43 2.59
N ALA A 39 9.71 -4.62 1.78
CA ALA A 39 8.46 -5.03 1.14
C ALA A 39 8.67 -6.19 0.17
N GLN A 40 9.71 -6.10 -0.68
CA GLN A 40 10.06 -7.17 -1.62
C GLN A 40 10.43 -8.47 -0.90
N ALA A 41 11.20 -8.39 0.20
CA ALA A 41 11.55 -9.54 1.02
C ALA A 41 10.31 -10.16 1.69
N SER A 42 9.39 -9.33 2.20
CA SER A 42 8.12 -9.78 2.79
C SER A 42 7.24 -10.52 1.77
N MET A 43 7.10 -9.96 0.55
CA MET A 43 6.37 -10.62 -0.54
C MET A 43 6.99 -11.96 -0.93
N SER A 44 8.32 -12.02 -1.10
CA SER A 44 9.02 -13.26 -1.43
C SER A 44 8.83 -14.32 -0.35
N THR A 45 8.89 -13.91 0.92
CA THR A 45 8.64 -14.80 2.07
C THR A 45 7.21 -15.33 2.05
N LEU A 46 6.23 -14.46 1.82
CA LEU A 46 4.83 -14.85 1.71
C LEU A 46 4.60 -15.83 0.55
N GLU A 47 5.15 -15.55 -0.64
CA GLU A 47 5.05 -16.45 -1.79
C GLU A 47 5.63 -17.84 -1.48
N GLY A 48 6.76 -17.90 -0.78
CA GLY A 48 7.34 -19.15 -0.31
C GLY A 48 6.42 -19.91 0.66
N GLN A 49 5.73 -19.21 1.54
CA GLN A 49 4.83 -19.79 2.53
C GLN A 49 3.54 -20.35 1.93
N ILE A 50 2.91 -19.61 0.99
CA ILE A 50 1.58 -19.96 0.47
C ILE A 50 1.59 -20.58 -0.94
N GLY A 51 2.73 -20.62 -1.62
CA GLY A 51 2.82 -21.06 -3.01
C GLY A 51 2.34 -22.50 -3.25
N ASN A 52 2.51 -23.40 -2.27
CA ASN A 52 1.98 -24.77 -2.35
C ASN A 52 0.46 -24.78 -2.21
N GLN A 53 -0.07 -24.06 -1.25
CA GLN A 53 -1.52 -23.95 -1.00
C GLN A 53 -2.24 -23.31 -2.18
N GLN A 54 -1.65 -22.30 -2.80
CA GLN A 54 -2.21 -21.66 -4.00
C GLN A 54 -2.27 -22.64 -5.18
N ARG A 55 -1.20 -23.42 -5.42
CA ARG A 55 -1.20 -24.44 -6.48
C ARG A 55 -2.20 -25.55 -6.21
N GLU A 56 -2.28 -26.03 -4.97
CA GLU A 56 -3.27 -27.04 -4.56
C GLU A 56 -4.70 -26.51 -4.76
N ALA A 57 -4.98 -25.27 -4.34
CA ALA A 57 -6.29 -24.65 -4.54
C ALA A 57 -6.64 -24.50 -6.02
N GLN A 58 -5.69 -24.09 -6.86
CA GLN A 58 -5.90 -24.00 -8.30
C GLN A 58 -6.23 -25.35 -8.94
N ASN A 59 -5.49 -26.41 -8.58
CA ASN A 59 -5.74 -27.77 -9.05
C ASN A 59 -7.14 -28.26 -8.61
N LEU A 60 -7.47 -28.08 -7.34
CA LEU A 60 -8.81 -28.43 -6.82
C LEU A 60 -9.93 -27.66 -7.51
N GLY A 61 -9.73 -26.37 -7.81
CA GLY A 61 -10.68 -25.57 -8.59
C GLY A 61 -10.96 -26.16 -9.97
N ASN A 62 -9.93 -26.60 -10.68
CA ASN A 62 -10.05 -27.26 -11.99
C ASN A 62 -10.76 -28.63 -11.87
N GLU A 63 -10.40 -29.43 -10.86
CA GLU A 63 -11.04 -30.73 -10.62
C GLU A 63 -12.52 -30.58 -10.25
N LEU A 64 -12.87 -29.61 -9.39
CA LEU A 64 -14.25 -29.32 -9.05
C LEU A 64 -15.10 -28.93 -10.27
N GLN A 65 -14.52 -28.13 -11.16
CA GLN A 65 -15.19 -27.76 -12.42
C GLN A 65 -15.43 -29.00 -13.30
N GLN A 66 -14.45 -29.88 -13.44
CA GLN A 66 -14.60 -31.12 -14.21
C GLN A 66 -15.65 -32.06 -13.61
N LEU A 67 -15.64 -32.24 -12.28
CA LEU A 67 -16.63 -33.06 -11.59
C LEU A 67 -18.05 -32.51 -11.72
N GLN A 68 -18.20 -31.17 -11.65
CA GLN A 68 -19.50 -30.51 -11.86
C GLN A 68 -20.00 -30.72 -13.30
N GLN A 69 -19.14 -30.54 -14.30
CA GLN A 69 -19.50 -30.81 -15.71
C GLN A 69 -19.89 -32.27 -15.93
N ARG A 70 -19.17 -33.20 -15.33
CA ARG A 70 -19.49 -34.63 -15.43
C ARG A 70 -20.84 -34.94 -14.79
N LEU A 71 -21.13 -34.37 -13.64
CA LEU A 71 -22.43 -34.53 -12.96
C LEU A 71 -23.57 -33.96 -13.81
N GLN A 72 -23.36 -32.82 -14.47
CA GLN A 72 -24.36 -32.20 -15.35
C GLN A 72 -24.61 -33.01 -16.61
N ASN A 73 -23.56 -33.53 -17.24
CA ASN A 73 -23.68 -34.20 -18.55
C ASN A 73 -24.11 -35.66 -18.44
N GLU A 74 -23.66 -36.37 -17.41
CA GLU A 74 -23.81 -37.80 -17.27
C GLU A 74 -24.70 -38.21 -16.07
N GLY A 75 -25.02 -37.26 -15.18
CA GLY A 75 -25.66 -37.54 -13.89
C GLY A 75 -27.01 -38.28 -13.97
N GLU A 76 -27.79 -38.03 -15.04
CA GLU A 76 -29.09 -38.72 -15.26
C GLU A 76 -28.89 -40.18 -15.70
N THR A 77 -27.81 -40.48 -16.40
CA THR A 77 -27.50 -41.83 -16.92
C THR A 77 -26.61 -42.64 -16.02
N MET A 78 -26.02 -42.04 -14.98
CA MET A 78 -25.17 -42.73 -14.00
C MET A 78 -25.96 -43.66 -13.11
N ALA A 79 -25.33 -44.76 -12.69
CA ALA A 79 -25.84 -45.56 -11.59
C ALA A 79 -25.89 -44.73 -10.29
N GLN A 80 -26.87 -44.97 -9.44
CA GLN A 80 -27.06 -44.22 -8.20
C GLN A 80 -25.82 -44.17 -7.33
N SER A 81 -25.13 -45.29 -7.15
CA SER A 81 -23.90 -45.37 -6.38
C SER A 81 -22.74 -44.51 -6.95
N GLN A 82 -22.66 -44.42 -8.26
CA GLN A 82 -21.66 -43.56 -8.93
C GLN A 82 -21.95 -42.08 -8.73
N ARG A 83 -23.23 -41.68 -8.81
CA ARG A 83 -23.68 -40.31 -8.55
C ARG A 83 -23.42 -39.90 -7.11
N GLU A 84 -23.76 -40.78 -6.15
CA GLU A 84 -23.50 -40.53 -4.71
C GLU A 84 -22.01 -40.38 -4.44
N SER A 85 -21.15 -41.21 -5.03
CA SER A 85 -19.69 -41.10 -4.94
C SER A 85 -19.18 -39.77 -5.51
N LEU A 86 -19.67 -39.36 -6.67
CA LEU A 86 -19.28 -38.10 -7.32
C LEU A 86 -19.67 -36.88 -6.49
N ILE A 87 -20.88 -36.89 -5.90
CA ILE A 87 -21.34 -35.83 -4.99
C ILE A 87 -20.47 -35.77 -3.73
N SER A 88 -20.13 -36.93 -3.14
CA SER A 88 -19.24 -37.00 -1.99
C SER A 88 -17.86 -36.42 -2.30
N GLU A 89 -17.30 -36.76 -3.48
CA GLU A 89 -16.03 -36.23 -3.93
C GLU A 89 -16.07 -34.71 -4.13
N LEU A 90 -17.14 -34.20 -4.75
CA LEU A 90 -17.36 -32.75 -4.89
C LEU A 90 -17.39 -32.03 -3.54
N GLN A 91 -18.08 -32.61 -2.55
CA GLN A 91 -18.16 -32.03 -1.20
C GLN A 91 -16.79 -32.03 -0.50
N GLN A 92 -16.06 -33.12 -0.55
CA GLN A 92 -14.75 -33.25 0.08
C GLN A 92 -13.73 -32.25 -0.55
N LYS A 93 -13.65 -32.26 -1.89
CA LYS A 93 -12.75 -31.35 -2.61
C LYS A 93 -13.17 -29.89 -2.43
N GLY A 94 -14.48 -29.60 -2.41
CA GLY A 94 -14.99 -28.26 -2.16
C GLY A 94 -14.62 -27.75 -0.77
N SER A 95 -14.78 -28.58 0.26
CA SER A 95 -14.38 -28.22 1.63
C SER A 95 -12.86 -27.96 1.73
N ARG A 96 -12.04 -28.79 1.10
CA ARG A 96 -10.58 -28.59 1.08
C ARG A 96 -10.18 -27.32 0.34
N PHE A 97 -10.82 -27.03 -0.79
CA PHE A 97 -10.61 -25.81 -1.56
C PHE A 97 -10.90 -24.55 -0.73
N GLU A 98 -12.04 -24.52 -0.05
CA GLU A 98 -12.41 -23.39 0.81
C GLU A 98 -11.46 -23.24 2.00
N GLN A 99 -11.01 -24.34 2.60
CA GLN A 99 -10.02 -24.33 3.67
C GLN A 99 -8.69 -23.68 3.18
N LEU A 100 -8.18 -24.12 2.04
CA LEU A 100 -6.94 -23.55 1.45
C LEU A 100 -7.08 -22.07 1.16
N ARG A 101 -8.22 -21.64 0.61
CA ARG A 101 -8.49 -20.21 0.36
C ARG A 101 -8.44 -19.40 1.66
N GLN A 102 -9.04 -19.91 2.72
CA GLN A 102 -8.99 -19.25 4.03
C GLN A 102 -7.57 -19.21 4.60
N GLU A 103 -6.81 -20.29 4.51
CA GLU A 103 -5.40 -20.34 4.95
C GLU A 103 -4.54 -19.31 4.20
N VAL A 104 -4.68 -19.23 2.88
CA VAL A 104 -3.96 -18.24 2.04
C VAL A 104 -4.35 -16.81 2.44
N MET A 105 -5.64 -16.52 2.56
CA MET A 105 -6.13 -15.19 2.94
C MET A 105 -5.61 -14.76 4.32
N GLN A 106 -5.65 -15.68 5.30
CA GLN A 106 -5.12 -15.40 6.65
C GLN A 106 -3.60 -15.20 6.65
N ALA A 107 -2.87 -15.93 5.83
CA ALA A 107 -1.43 -15.76 5.70
C ALA A 107 -1.10 -14.39 5.08
N GLN A 108 -1.83 -13.97 4.04
CA GLN A 108 -1.69 -12.65 3.43
C GLN A 108 -1.97 -11.53 4.43
N GLN A 109 -3.08 -11.59 5.15
CA GLN A 109 -3.43 -10.57 6.16
C GLN A 109 -2.38 -10.48 7.27
N ARG A 110 -1.89 -11.62 7.78
CA ARG A 110 -0.84 -11.62 8.80
C ARG A 110 0.47 -11.03 8.28
N SER A 111 0.87 -11.39 7.06
CA SER A 111 2.09 -10.86 6.45
C SER A 111 2.02 -9.35 6.25
N GLU A 112 0.89 -8.85 5.74
CA GLU A 112 0.64 -7.42 5.56
C GLU A 112 0.69 -6.68 6.90
N GLN A 113 -0.02 -7.18 7.91
CA GLN A 113 -0.02 -6.56 9.24
C GLN A 113 1.39 -6.52 9.84
N GLN A 114 2.13 -7.62 9.80
CA GLN A 114 3.50 -7.68 10.32
C GLN A 114 4.44 -6.72 9.57
N PHE A 115 4.28 -6.62 8.26
CA PHE A 115 5.05 -5.68 7.46
C PHE A 115 4.75 -4.24 7.86
N LEU A 116 3.47 -3.85 7.93
CA LEU A 116 3.07 -2.48 8.28
C LEU A 116 3.50 -2.10 9.69
N GLU A 117 3.33 -2.98 10.69
CA GLU A 117 3.78 -2.75 12.07
C GLU A 117 5.30 -2.47 12.15
N GLY A 118 6.09 -3.17 11.34
CA GLY A 118 7.54 -2.95 11.28
C GLY A 118 7.97 -1.76 10.42
N ALA A 119 7.17 -1.39 9.43
CA ALA A 119 7.46 -0.33 8.47
C ALA A 119 7.07 1.06 8.98
N GLU A 120 5.98 1.18 9.75
CA GLU A 120 5.44 2.46 10.22
C GLU A 120 6.49 3.36 10.89
N PRO A 121 7.22 2.92 11.93
CA PRO A 121 8.22 3.78 12.60
C PRO A 121 9.38 4.18 11.68
N LYS A 122 9.77 3.32 10.74
CA LYS A 122 10.82 3.63 9.76
C LYS A 122 10.34 4.63 8.71
N LEU A 123 9.09 4.50 8.27
CA LEU A 123 8.48 5.46 7.36
C LEU A 123 8.39 6.84 7.99
N GLU A 124 7.94 6.93 9.23
CA GLU A 124 7.90 8.20 9.97
C GLU A 124 9.29 8.84 10.05
N GLN A 125 10.31 8.05 10.36
CA GLN A 125 11.69 8.54 10.42
C GLN A 125 12.19 9.00 9.06
N ALA A 126 11.96 8.23 8.00
CA ALA A 126 12.38 8.59 6.63
C ALA A 126 11.69 9.87 6.16
N VAL A 127 10.40 10.00 6.43
CA VAL A 127 9.63 11.22 6.12
C VAL A 127 10.18 12.41 6.90
N ALA A 128 10.42 12.29 8.20
CA ALA A 128 10.96 13.37 9.01
C ALA A 128 12.33 13.85 8.49
N GLU A 129 13.20 12.95 8.07
CA GLU A 129 14.50 13.28 7.50
C GLU A 129 14.37 14.05 6.16
N VAL A 130 13.44 13.66 5.29
CA VAL A 130 13.18 14.36 4.02
C VAL A 130 12.62 15.75 4.27
N LEU A 131 11.66 15.89 5.20
CA LEU A 131 11.08 17.17 5.58
C LEU A 131 12.15 18.15 6.08
N GLU A 132 13.04 17.68 6.98
CA GLU A 132 14.12 18.49 7.52
C GLU A 132 15.14 18.88 6.44
N ARG A 133 15.52 17.93 5.57
CA ARG A 133 16.52 18.13 4.51
C ARG A 133 16.10 19.18 3.49
N HIS A 134 14.82 19.19 3.14
CA HIS A 134 14.28 20.07 2.10
C HIS A 134 13.49 21.27 2.64
N GLY A 135 13.31 21.38 3.96
CA GLY A 135 12.52 22.44 4.57
C GLY A 135 11.04 22.39 4.15
N ILE A 136 10.50 21.17 3.95
CA ILE A 136 9.12 20.97 3.53
C ILE A 136 8.19 21.16 4.75
N ASP A 137 7.20 22.04 4.60
CA ASP A 137 6.20 22.31 5.63
C ASP A 137 4.96 21.42 5.52
N VAL A 138 4.63 20.99 4.29
CA VAL A 138 3.41 20.22 4.01
C VAL A 138 3.67 19.12 2.99
N LEU A 139 3.29 17.89 3.34
CA LEU A 139 3.20 16.77 2.39
C LEU A 139 1.75 16.54 1.97
N VAL A 140 1.55 16.30 0.68
CA VAL A 140 0.25 15.96 0.10
C VAL A 140 0.34 14.63 -0.65
N GLU A 141 -0.72 13.83 -0.57
CA GLU A 141 -0.82 12.64 -1.44
C GLU A 141 -1.10 13.06 -2.90
N PRO A 142 -0.59 12.33 -3.91
CA PRO A 142 -0.83 12.65 -5.32
C PRO A 142 -2.33 12.82 -5.67
N GLN A 143 -3.19 11.97 -5.10
CA GLN A 143 -4.64 12.01 -5.32
C GLN A 143 -5.31 13.22 -4.65
N GLY A 144 -4.65 13.86 -3.67
CA GLY A 144 -5.13 15.08 -3.02
C GLY A 144 -4.87 16.35 -3.83
N VAL A 145 -4.01 16.30 -4.84
CA VAL A 145 -3.67 17.46 -5.68
C VAL A 145 -4.63 17.55 -6.86
N LEU A 146 -5.67 18.39 -6.75
CA LEU A 146 -6.63 18.62 -7.83
C LEU A 146 -6.04 19.51 -8.95
N HIS A 147 -5.25 20.50 -8.58
CA HIS A 147 -4.59 21.44 -9.49
C HIS A 147 -3.41 22.09 -8.78
N SER A 148 -2.31 22.24 -9.51
CA SER A 148 -1.16 23.02 -9.06
C SER A 148 -0.73 23.97 -10.16
N GLY A 149 -0.47 25.23 -9.85
CA GLY A 149 0.09 26.23 -10.77
C GLY A 149 1.61 26.15 -10.88
N VAL A 150 2.25 25.26 -10.10
CA VAL A 150 3.70 25.03 -10.08
C VAL A 150 3.96 23.51 -10.02
N ASP A 151 5.15 23.10 -10.45
CA ASP A 151 5.59 21.73 -10.23
C ASP A 151 5.89 21.54 -8.73
N LEU A 152 5.18 20.60 -8.12
CA LEU A 152 5.44 20.20 -6.75
C LEU A 152 6.53 19.12 -6.72
N PRO A 153 7.58 19.27 -5.90
CA PRO A 153 8.60 18.23 -5.75
C PRO A 153 7.97 16.93 -5.27
N ASN A 154 8.32 15.81 -5.91
CA ASN A 154 7.89 14.49 -5.50
C ASN A 154 9.03 13.81 -4.74
N VAL A 155 8.78 13.51 -3.46
CA VAL A 155 9.79 12.95 -2.55
C VAL A 155 9.64 11.44 -2.32
N THR A 156 8.77 10.77 -3.06
CA THR A 156 8.46 9.34 -2.91
C THR A 156 9.72 8.47 -2.99
N ASP A 157 10.54 8.65 -4.02
CA ASP A 157 11.74 7.84 -4.21
C ASP A 157 12.80 8.11 -3.15
N GLU A 158 12.92 9.35 -2.69
CA GLU A 158 13.88 9.72 -1.63
C GLU A 158 13.47 9.11 -0.30
N VAL A 159 12.18 9.15 0.05
CA VAL A 159 11.66 8.47 1.24
C VAL A 159 11.94 6.96 1.18
N THR A 160 11.74 6.31 0.02
CA THR A 160 12.08 4.90 -0.18
C THR A 160 13.56 4.62 0.09
N GLN A 161 14.46 5.46 -0.49
CA GLN A 161 15.92 5.30 -0.32
C GLN A 161 16.34 5.44 1.14
N ILE A 162 15.84 6.46 1.84
CA ILE A 162 16.15 6.66 3.26
C ILE A 162 15.61 5.50 4.08
N PHE A 163 14.35 5.08 3.86
CA PHE A 163 13.76 3.94 4.53
C PHE A 163 14.66 2.69 4.44
N ASP A 164 15.19 2.38 3.25
CA ASP A 164 16.07 1.23 3.03
C ASP A 164 17.41 1.34 3.77
N THR A 165 17.83 2.53 4.20
CA THR A 165 19.04 2.73 5.01
C THR A 165 18.79 2.54 6.51
N LEU A 166 17.55 2.58 6.98
CA LEU A 166 17.15 2.49 8.39
C LEU A 166 17.05 1.05 8.93
N ASN A 167 17.70 0.09 8.31
CA ASN A 167 17.69 -1.32 8.74
C ASN A 167 18.59 -1.60 9.94
#